data_7a81ce7927bd2e386cd55d0ffb860689
#
_entry.id   7a81ce7927bd2e386cd55d0ffb860689
#
_cell.length_a   1.000
_cell.length_b   1.000
_cell.length_c   1.000
_cell.angle_alpha   90.00
_cell.angle_beta   90.00
_cell.angle_gamma   90.00
#
_symmetry.space_group_name_H-M   'P 1'
#
loop_
_entity.id
_entity.type
_entity.pdbx_description
1 polymer ?
#
loop_
_entity_poly.entity_id
_entity_poly.type
_entity_poly.pdbx_seq_one_letter_code
_entity_poly.pdbx_strand_id
1 'polypeptide(L)'
;MMKYEWRKQENNLYSVKQMPIIVNVPKQKFVLVKGKGNPNEVDFSNRISALYSLAYAIKMLFKNAMKNKTDNEITDFTVYPLEGLWEKVNGAELDKNKLEYTLMIKQPDFITQEIFTKALENIKKKKPNALYDEMSFREIEEGKSIQILHVGSYDDEPKSFEQLNELARKLDLRRIGDFHKEIYLSNKNRTSEEKQKTILRYSVK
;
A
#
# COMPACT_ATOMS: atom_id res chain seq x y z
N MET A 1 7.96 22.76 -13.93
CA MET A 1 7.46 22.05 -12.73
C MET A 1 7.41 20.55 -13.01
N MET A 2 8.19 19.76 -12.27
CA MET A 2 8.26 18.32 -12.48
C MET A 2 7.41 17.60 -11.46
N LYS A 3 6.51 16.69 -11.95
CA LYS A 3 5.66 15.85 -11.10
C LYS A 3 6.23 14.45 -11.03
N TYR A 4 6.42 13.93 -9.82
CA TYR A 4 6.82 12.54 -9.60
C TYR A 4 5.61 11.61 -9.79
N GLU A 5 5.71 10.70 -10.74
CA GLU A 5 4.66 9.74 -11.06
C GLU A 5 5.19 8.32 -10.81
N TRP A 6 4.83 7.72 -9.68
CA TRP A 6 5.33 6.41 -9.26
C TRP A 6 5.14 5.31 -10.31
N ARG A 7 4.07 5.37 -11.10
CA ARG A 7 3.84 4.40 -12.20
C ARG A 7 4.93 4.43 -13.27
N LYS A 8 5.59 5.56 -13.44
CA LYS A 8 6.68 5.73 -14.42
C LYS A 8 8.04 5.44 -13.79
N GLN A 9 8.29 6.00 -12.60
CA GLN A 9 9.59 5.92 -11.95
C GLN A 9 9.84 4.58 -11.24
N GLU A 10 8.78 3.89 -10.82
CA GLU A 10 8.84 2.65 -10.05
C GLU A 10 8.08 1.48 -10.72
N ASN A 11 8.05 1.46 -12.06
CA ASN A 11 7.28 0.49 -12.84
C ASN A 11 7.68 -0.97 -12.56
N ASN A 12 8.90 -1.23 -12.10
CA ASN A 12 9.38 -2.55 -11.70
C ASN A 12 8.64 -3.09 -10.46
N LEU A 13 8.23 -2.22 -9.53
CA LEU A 13 7.51 -2.59 -8.31
C LEU A 13 5.99 -2.66 -8.51
N TYR A 14 5.47 -1.91 -9.49
CA TYR A 14 4.05 -1.84 -9.82
C TYR A 14 3.74 -2.51 -11.16
N SER A 15 4.42 -3.62 -11.43
CA SER A 15 4.28 -4.39 -12.67
C SER A 15 2.85 -4.88 -12.87
N VAL A 16 2.37 -4.79 -14.11
CA VAL A 16 1.06 -5.29 -14.56
C VAL A 16 1.13 -6.70 -15.15
N LYS A 17 2.17 -7.46 -14.87
CA LYS A 17 2.33 -8.84 -15.37
C LYS A 17 1.49 -9.81 -14.55
N GLN A 18 0.65 -10.59 -15.22
CA GLN A 18 -0.14 -11.67 -14.63
C GLN A 18 0.66 -12.99 -14.49
N MET A 19 1.98 -12.90 -14.54
CA MET A 19 2.90 -14.00 -14.26
C MET A 19 3.73 -13.63 -13.02
N PRO A 20 4.02 -14.61 -12.14
CA PRO A 20 4.87 -14.38 -10.98
C PRO A 20 6.25 -13.86 -11.39
N ILE A 21 6.74 -12.85 -10.70
CA ILE A 21 8.09 -12.30 -10.89
C ILE A 21 8.78 -12.07 -9.54
N ILE A 22 10.10 -12.15 -9.56
CA ILE A 22 10.93 -11.73 -8.43
C ILE A 22 11.17 -10.23 -8.54
N VAL A 23 11.05 -9.54 -7.42
CA VAL A 23 11.39 -8.12 -7.27
C VAL A 23 12.26 -7.94 -6.02
N ASN A 24 13.16 -6.97 -6.06
CA ASN A 24 13.85 -6.50 -4.86
C ASN A 24 13.23 -5.18 -4.43
N VAL A 25 12.53 -5.21 -3.30
CA VAL A 25 11.80 -4.04 -2.77
C VAL A 25 12.71 -3.32 -1.78
N PRO A 26 13.19 -2.12 -2.11
CA PRO A 26 14.04 -1.36 -1.21
C PRO A 26 13.27 -0.89 0.03
N LYS A 27 13.98 -0.31 0.98
CA LYS A 27 13.35 0.39 2.08
C LYS A 27 12.46 1.52 1.56
N GLN A 28 11.22 1.57 2.03
CA GLN A 28 10.17 2.50 1.59
C GLN A 28 9.51 3.17 2.79
N LYS A 29 9.05 4.40 2.59
CA LYS A 29 8.33 5.19 3.61
C LYS A 29 6.83 5.03 3.45
N PHE A 30 6.13 4.87 4.57
CA PHE A 30 4.68 4.70 4.59
C PHE A 30 4.01 5.56 5.65
N VAL A 31 2.85 6.11 5.31
CA VAL A 31 1.85 6.44 6.31
C VAL A 31 0.98 5.21 6.50
N LEU A 32 0.77 4.80 7.74
CA LEU A 32 0.05 3.57 8.03
C LEU A 32 -0.87 3.67 9.26
N VAL A 33 -1.87 2.80 9.28
CA VAL A 33 -2.80 2.58 10.40
C VAL A 33 -3.10 1.09 10.51
N LYS A 34 -3.04 0.56 11.73
CA LYS A 34 -3.41 -0.83 12.01
C LYS A 34 -4.92 -0.95 12.20
N GLY A 35 -5.46 -2.11 11.92
CA GLY A 35 -6.86 -2.42 12.15
C GLY A 35 -7.07 -3.90 12.41
N LYS A 36 -8.28 -4.23 12.87
CA LYS A 36 -8.73 -5.59 13.12
C LYS A 36 -10.21 -5.71 12.77
N GLY A 37 -10.60 -6.86 12.21
CA GLY A 37 -11.98 -7.16 11.89
C GLY A 37 -12.24 -7.30 10.40
N ASN A 38 -13.52 -7.26 10.04
CA ASN A 38 -13.98 -7.57 8.69
C ASN A 38 -13.74 -6.39 7.73
N PRO A 39 -13.04 -6.59 6.60
CA PRO A 39 -12.79 -5.53 5.61
C PRO A 39 -14.05 -5.05 4.87
N ASN A 40 -15.21 -5.69 5.09
CA ASN A 40 -16.49 -5.22 4.57
C ASN A 40 -17.22 -4.30 5.56
N GLU A 41 -16.71 -4.13 6.78
CA GLU A 41 -17.29 -3.28 7.82
C GLU A 41 -16.94 -1.80 7.64
N VAL A 42 -17.74 -0.94 8.29
CA VAL A 42 -17.60 0.52 8.21
C VAL A 42 -16.25 1.00 8.78
N ASP A 43 -15.72 0.36 9.82
CA ASP A 43 -14.43 0.72 10.41
C ASP A 43 -13.29 0.64 9.37
N PHE A 44 -13.24 -0.43 8.58
CA PHE A 44 -12.25 -0.58 7.53
C PHE A 44 -12.30 0.56 6.50
N SER A 45 -13.50 0.90 6.03
CA SER A 45 -13.71 1.99 5.07
C SER A 45 -13.36 3.37 5.67
N ASN A 46 -13.63 3.58 6.95
CA ASN A 46 -13.27 4.79 7.67
C ASN A 46 -11.75 4.95 7.80
N ARG A 47 -11.01 3.86 8.09
CA ARG A 47 -9.54 3.85 8.12
C ARG A 47 -8.94 4.21 6.77
N ILE A 48 -9.45 3.63 5.69
CA ILE A 48 -9.05 3.98 4.32
C ILE A 48 -9.27 5.47 4.04
N SER A 49 -10.46 5.99 4.35
CA SER A 49 -10.82 7.38 4.11
C SER A 49 -9.91 8.35 4.90
N ALA A 50 -9.64 8.05 6.16
CA ALA A 50 -8.75 8.85 7.00
C ALA A 50 -7.31 8.80 6.49
N LEU A 51 -6.82 7.61 6.09
CA LEU A 51 -5.47 7.41 5.55
C LEU A 51 -5.25 8.20 4.26
N TYR A 52 -6.19 8.13 3.31
CA TYR A 52 -6.12 8.95 2.10
C TYR A 52 -6.20 10.45 2.40
N SER A 53 -7.04 10.85 3.35
CA SER A 53 -7.15 12.27 3.74
C SER A 53 -5.80 12.81 4.22
N LEU A 54 -5.06 12.04 5.02
CA LEU A 54 -3.72 12.41 5.47
C LEU A 54 -2.69 12.37 4.33
N ALA A 55 -2.72 11.35 3.46
CA ALA A 55 -1.81 11.25 2.32
C ALA A 55 -1.97 12.46 1.36
N TYR A 56 -3.21 12.90 1.12
CA TYR A 56 -3.46 14.11 0.34
C TYR A 56 -3.05 15.39 1.08
N ALA A 57 -3.19 15.46 2.41
CA ALA A 57 -2.70 16.59 3.20
C ALA A 57 -1.18 16.73 3.10
N ILE A 58 -0.43 15.61 3.18
CA ILE A 58 1.01 15.56 2.95
C ILE A 58 1.37 16.08 1.56
N LYS A 59 0.71 15.55 0.53
CA LYS A 59 0.92 15.99 -0.86
C LYS A 59 0.71 17.49 -1.00
N MET A 60 -0.40 18.03 -0.48
CA MET A 60 -0.72 19.45 -0.61
C MET A 60 0.25 20.34 0.17
N LEU A 61 0.69 19.90 1.34
CA LEU A 61 1.70 20.60 2.12
C LEU A 61 3.04 20.68 1.36
N PHE A 62 3.51 19.55 0.84
CA PHE A 62 4.70 19.47 0.00
C PHE A 62 4.59 20.38 -1.23
N LYS A 63 3.50 20.24 -2.00
CA LYS A 63 3.28 21.04 -3.20
C LYS A 63 3.28 22.55 -2.90
N ASN A 64 2.69 22.98 -1.79
CA ASN A 64 2.68 24.38 -1.38
C ASN A 64 4.07 24.88 -0.99
N ALA A 65 4.88 24.06 -0.30
CA ALA A 65 6.24 24.38 0.07
C ALA A 65 7.17 24.54 -1.17
N MET A 66 6.83 23.83 -2.26
CA MET A 66 7.63 23.82 -3.49
C MET A 66 7.18 24.85 -4.55
N LYS A 67 6.18 25.71 -4.26
CA LYS A 67 5.60 26.65 -5.24
C LYS A 67 6.60 27.62 -5.88
N ASN A 68 7.66 28.01 -5.15
CA ASN A 68 8.64 29.00 -5.60
C ASN A 68 9.99 28.36 -5.98
N LYS A 69 10.01 27.04 -6.22
CA LYS A 69 11.21 26.31 -6.60
C LYS A 69 11.42 26.31 -8.12
N THR A 70 12.66 26.08 -8.53
CA THR A 70 13.08 26.10 -9.94
C THR A 70 12.53 24.97 -10.76
N ASP A 71 12.53 25.07 -12.09
CA ASP A 71 11.90 24.13 -13.02
C ASP A 71 12.49 22.71 -13.01
N ASN A 72 13.70 22.53 -12.45
CA ASN A 72 14.37 21.21 -12.39
C ASN A 72 14.08 20.43 -11.10
N GLU A 73 13.26 20.97 -10.20
CA GLU A 73 12.92 20.29 -8.94
C GLU A 73 11.55 19.62 -9.01
N ILE A 74 11.42 18.50 -8.28
CA ILE A 74 10.12 17.86 -8.09
C ILE A 74 9.26 18.77 -7.21
N THR A 75 8.12 19.21 -7.76
CA THR A 75 7.21 20.15 -7.08
C THR A 75 5.86 19.56 -6.76
N ASP A 76 5.57 18.36 -7.27
CA ASP A 76 4.33 17.62 -7.02
C ASP A 76 4.56 16.12 -7.16
N PHE A 77 3.66 15.29 -6.64
CA PHE A 77 3.68 13.84 -6.87
C PHE A 77 2.28 13.24 -6.96
N THR A 78 2.19 12.07 -7.56
CA THR A 78 0.94 11.28 -7.56
C THR A 78 0.87 10.48 -6.28
N VAL A 79 -0.24 10.59 -5.53
CA VAL A 79 -0.48 9.77 -4.34
C VAL A 79 -0.46 8.30 -4.75
N TYR A 80 0.23 7.49 -3.95
CA TYR A 80 0.36 6.05 -4.20
C TYR A 80 -0.96 5.31 -3.94
N PRO A 81 -1.11 4.11 -4.47
CA PRO A 81 -2.26 3.28 -4.17
C PRO A 81 -2.31 2.90 -2.69
N LEU A 82 -3.48 2.47 -2.25
CA LEU A 82 -3.64 1.79 -0.97
C LEU A 82 -2.89 0.46 -1.02
N GLU A 83 -2.21 0.13 0.08
CA GLU A 83 -1.62 -1.18 0.32
C GLU A 83 -2.17 -1.74 1.63
N GLY A 84 -2.42 -3.04 1.66
CA GLY A 84 -2.78 -3.79 2.86
C GLY A 84 -1.72 -4.84 3.16
N LEU A 85 -1.22 -4.86 4.39
CA LEU A 85 -0.45 -5.99 4.91
C LEU A 85 -1.41 -6.85 5.73
N TRP A 86 -1.61 -8.08 5.28
CA TRP A 86 -2.56 -9.02 5.85
C TRP A 86 -1.82 -10.15 6.56
N GLU A 87 -2.18 -10.38 7.81
CA GLU A 87 -1.65 -11.51 8.56
C GLU A 87 -2.50 -12.75 8.29
N LYS A 88 -1.85 -13.88 8.06
CA LYS A 88 -2.51 -15.16 7.90
C LYS A 88 -3.02 -15.63 9.27
N VAL A 89 -4.31 -15.83 9.40
CA VAL A 89 -4.89 -16.48 10.58
C VAL A 89 -4.48 -17.95 10.55
N ASN A 90 -3.64 -18.37 11.48
CA ASN A 90 -3.17 -19.76 11.57
C ASN A 90 -4.32 -20.70 12.01
N GLY A 91 -4.60 -21.74 11.22
CA GLY A 91 -5.17 -23.00 11.67
C GLY A 91 -6.68 -23.11 11.78
N ALA A 92 -7.50 -22.13 11.40
CA ALA A 92 -8.96 -22.23 11.38
C ALA A 92 -9.54 -21.72 10.04
N GLU A 93 -10.80 -22.03 9.77
CA GLU A 93 -11.56 -21.34 8.73
C GLU A 93 -11.36 -19.83 8.85
N LEU A 94 -11.15 -19.15 7.72
CA LEU A 94 -10.90 -17.72 7.64
C LEU A 94 -12.07 -16.94 8.27
N ASP A 95 -11.96 -16.60 9.54
CA ASP A 95 -12.91 -15.72 10.21
C ASP A 95 -12.56 -14.25 9.88
N LYS A 96 -13.29 -13.69 8.92
CA LYS A 96 -13.09 -12.29 8.48
C LYS A 96 -13.18 -11.29 9.64
N ASN A 97 -13.87 -11.62 10.73
CA ASN A 97 -14.02 -10.74 11.89
C ASN A 97 -12.76 -10.69 12.79
N LYS A 98 -11.82 -11.62 12.58
CA LYS A 98 -10.56 -11.73 13.35
C LYS A 98 -9.33 -11.33 12.56
N LEU A 99 -9.50 -10.89 11.32
CA LEU A 99 -8.37 -10.47 10.49
C LEU A 99 -7.64 -9.31 11.15
N GLU A 100 -6.32 -9.42 11.23
CA GLU A 100 -5.43 -8.32 11.59
C GLU A 100 -4.76 -7.79 10.33
N TYR A 101 -4.76 -6.47 10.19
CA TYR A 101 -4.22 -5.83 9.01
C TYR A 101 -3.53 -4.51 9.33
N THR A 102 -2.63 -4.13 8.44
CA THR A 102 -2.06 -2.78 8.42
C THR A 102 -2.36 -2.16 7.06
N LEU A 103 -3.16 -1.10 7.05
CA LEU A 103 -3.40 -0.29 5.86
C LEU A 103 -2.31 0.77 5.75
N MET A 104 -1.79 0.96 4.53
CA MET A 104 -0.69 1.89 4.32
C MET A 104 -0.76 2.56 2.95
N ILE A 105 -0.19 3.75 2.86
CA ILE A 105 0.02 4.47 1.60
C ILE A 105 1.49 4.89 1.56
N LYS A 106 2.20 4.38 0.56
CA LYS A 106 3.61 4.75 0.34
C LYS A 106 3.75 6.25 0.13
N GLN A 107 4.84 6.78 0.62
CA GLN A 107 5.25 8.16 0.39
C GLN A 107 6.56 8.19 -0.41
N PRO A 108 6.76 9.19 -1.29
CA PRO A 108 8.05 9.38 -1.94
C PRO A 108 9.19 9.59 -0.93
N ASP A 109 10.41 9.25 -1.32
CA ASP A 109 11.59 9.31 -0.45
C ASP A 109 11.90 10.75 0.05
N PHE A 110 11.50 11.76 -0.72
CA PHE A 110 11.65 13.17 -0.34
C PHE A 110 10.63 13.65 0.72
N ILE A 111 9.64 12.84 1.10
CA ILE A 111 8.77 13.15 2.23
C ILE A 111 9.46 12.80 3.55
N THR A 112 9.53 13.78 4.43
CA THR A 112 10.20 13.67 5.73
C THR A 112 9.21 13.50 6.87
N GLN A 113 9.70 13.05 8.03
CA GLN A 113 8.94 12.98 9.27
C GLN A 113 8.32 14.34 9.65
N GLU A 114 9.03 15.43 9.39
CA GLU A 114 8.56 16.79 9.67
C GLU A 114 7.34 17.14 8.82
N ILE A 115 7.37 16.85 7.51
CA ILE A 115 6.24 17.07 6.60
C ILE A 115 5.04 16.26 7.05
N PHE A 116 5.23 14.99 7.43
CA PHE A 116 4.18 14.14 7.97
C PHE A 116 3.57 14.75 9.23
N THR A 117 4.39 15.10 10.22
CA THR A 117 3.92 15.65 11.51
C THR A 117 3.09 16.92 11.28
N LYS A 118 3.60 17.85 10.49
CA LYS A 118 2.90 19.11 10.17
C LYS A 118 1.59 18.88 9.41
N ALA A 119 1.57 17.93 8.47
CA ALA A 119 0.35 17.57 7.75
C ALA A 119 -0.70 16.95 8.68
N LEU A 120 -0.27 16.08 9.61
CA LEU A 120 -1.11 15.44 10.60
C LEU A 120 -1.74 16.48 11.55
N GLU A 121 -0.96 17.41 12.07
CA GLU A 121 -1.45 18.51 12.91
C GLU A 121 -2.47 19.38 12.17
N ASN A 122 -2.18 19.72 10.92
CA ASN A 122 -3.06 20.54 10.10
C ASN A 122 -4.39 19.86 9.81
N ILE A 123 -4.39 18.57 9.49
CA ILE A 123 -5.62 17.84 9.18
C ILE A 123 -6.46 17.61 10.44
N LYS A 124 -5.85 17.33 11.59
CA LYS A 124 -6.55 17.23 12.88
C LYS A 124 -7.34 18.51 13.21
N LYS A 125 -6.77 19.68 12.90
CA LYS A 125 -7.45 20.98 13.11
C LYS A 125 -8.58 21.21 12.11
N LYS A 126 -8.38 20.84 10.83
CA LYS A 126 -9.35 21.11 9.76
C LYS A 126 -10.50 20.11 9.70
N LYS A 127 -10.23 18.86 9.98
CA LYS A 127 -11.20 17.75 9.90
C LYS A 127 -10.89 16.75 11.01
N PRO A 128 -11.30 17.04 12.25
CA PRO A 128 -11.04 16.15 13.38
C PRO A 128 -11.50 14.71 13.13
N ASN A 129 -10.65 13.74 13.44
CA ASN A 129 -10.94 12.30 13.34
C ASN A 129 -10.02 11.56 14.32
N ALA A 130 -10.58 10.74 15.20
CA ALA A 130 -9.82 9.98 16.20
C ALA A 130 -8.80 9.03 15.57
N LEU A 131 -9.06 8.50 14.37
CA LEU A 131 -8.13 7.62 13.66
C LEU A 131 -6.77 8.26 13.35
N TYR A 132 -6.67 9.59 13.35
CA TYR A 132 -5.38 10.26 13.14
C TYR A 132 -4.40 10.04 14.29
N ASP A 133 -4.89 9.71 15.50
CA ASP A 133 -4.03 9.41 16.65
C ASP A 133 -3.39 8.02 16.54
N GLU A 134 -3.99 7.13 15.75
CA GLU A 134 -3.50 5.79 15.48
C GLU A 134 -2.50 5.74 14.30
N MET A 135 -2.38 6.84 13.52
CA MET A 135 -1.53 6.87 12.32
C MET A 135 -0.07 7.10 12.65
N SER A 136 0.79 6.45 11.91
CA SER A 136 2.24 6.61 12.05
C SER A 136 2.94 6.69 10.69
N PHE A 137 4.16 7.26 10.70
CA PHE A 137 5.06 7.31 9.56
C PHE A 137 6.22 6.35 9.83
N ARG A 138 6.43 5.37 8.95
CA ARG A 138 7.42 4.31 9.15
C ARG A 138 8.18 4.00 7.88
N GLU A 139 9.42 3.55 8.05
CA GLU A 139 10.19 2.91 7.00
C GLU A 139 10.05 1.38 7.11
N ILE A 140 9.79 0.73 5.97
CA ILE A 140 9.63 -0.73 5.87
C ILE A 140 10.51 -1.21 4.72
N GLU A 141 11.26 -2.28 4.95
CA GLU A 141 12.06 -2.97 3.95
C GLU A 141 11.50 -4.38 3.75
N GLU A 142 11.11 -4.70 2.51
CA GLU A 142 10.61 -6.04 2.17
C GLU A 142 11.72 -6.93 1.58
N GLY A 143 12.74 -6.32 0.98
CA GLY A 143 13.84 -7.04 0.35
C GLY A 143 13.40 -7.89 -0.84
N LYS A 144 14.02 -9.07 -1.00
CA LYS A 144 13.67 -10.01 -2.05
C LYS A 144 12.24 -10.52 -1.86
N SER A 145 11.41 -10.34 -2.87
CA SER A 145 9.99 -10.67 -2.83
C SER A 145 9.53 -11.29 -4.13
N ILE A 146 8.43 -12.02 -4.09
CA ILE A 146 7.74 -12.53 -5.26
C ILE A 146 6.39 -11.82 -5.37
N GLN A 147 6.03 -11.40 -6.58
CA GLN A 147 4.74 -10.74 -6.82
C GLN A 147 4.09 -11.18 -8.12
N ILE A 148 2.76 -11.01 -8.18
CA ILE A 148 1.93 -11.24 -9.35
C ILE A 148 0.84 -10.17 -9.42
N LEU A 149 0.42 -9.77 -10.63
CA LEU A 149 -0.83 -9.04 -10.79
C LEU A 149 -1.99 -10.03 -10.80
N HIS A 150 -2.84 -9.97 -9.79
CA HIS A 150 -4.15 -10.58 -9.77
C HIS A 150 -5.16 -9.68 -10.48
N VAL A 151 -5.98 -10.25 -11.36
CA VAL A 151 -7.10 -9.58 -12.03
C VAL A 151 -8.35 -10.38 -11.78
N GLY A 152 -9.31 -9.81 -11.08
CA GLY A 152 -10.55 -10.47 -10.71
C GLY A 152 -11.00 -10.20 -9.27
N SER A 153 -11.93 -11.01 -8.81
CA SER A 153 -12.47 -11.00 -7.45
C SER A 153 -11.40 -11.40 -6.42
N TYR A 154 -11.47 -10.87 -5.23
CA TYR A 154 -10.61 -11.30 -4.10
C TYR A 154 -10.80 -12.79 -3.76
N ASP A 155 -11.99 -13.35 -4.03
CA ASP A 155 -12.26 -14.78 -3.80
C ASP A 155 -11.45 -15.70 -4.74
N ASP A 156 -10.94 -15.17 -5.85
CA ASP A 156 -10.08 -15.88 -6.81
C ASP A 156 -8.57 -15.73 -6.52
N GLU A 157 -8.16 -14.91 -5.55
CA GLU A 157 -6.75 -14.71 -5.17
C GLU A 157 -6.00 -16.00 -4.82
N PRO A 158 -6.63 -17.03 -4.21
CA PRO A 158 -5.94 -18.31 -3.96
C PRO A 158 -5.27 -18.91 -5.20
N LYS A 159 -5.85 -18.73 -6.39
CA LYS A 159 -5.26 -19.20 -7.66
C LYS A 159 -3.96 -18.46 -7.98
N SER A 160 -3.92 -17.16 -7.71
CA SER A 160 -2.71 -16.34 -7.91
C SER A 160 -1.64 -16.63 -6.86
N PHE A 161 -2.04 -16.89 -5.61
CA PHE A 161 -1.11 -17.33 -4.58
C PHE A 161 -0.48 -18.68 -4.89
N GLU A 162 -1.23 -19.62 -5.48
CA GLU A 162 -0.64 -20.90 -5.91
C GLU A 162 0.45 -20.72 -6.97
N GLN A 163 0.25 -19.84 -7.95
CA GLN A 163 1.28 -19.50 -8.92
C GLN A 163 2.54 -18.88 -8.27
N LEU A 164 2.35 -18.02 -7.24
CA LEU A 164 3.48 -17.48 -6.47
C LEU A 164 4.22 -18.60 -5.73
N ASN A 165 3.48 -19.54 -5.10
CA ASN A 165 4.06 -20.67 -4.37
C ASN A 165 4.79 -21.64 -5.31
N GLU A 166 4.27 -21.86 -6.52
CA GLU A 166 4.95 -22.66 -7.55
C GLU A 166 6.28 -22.05 -7.97
N LEU A 167 6.33 -20.73 -8.20
CA LEU A 167 7.59 -20.05 -8.52
C LEU A 167 8.58 -20.15 -7.34
N ALA A 168 8.10 -19.98 -6.10
CA ALA A 168 8.96 -20.11 -4.92
C ALA A 168 9.56 -21.52 -4.84
N ARG A 169 8.75 -22.58 -4.98
CA ARG A 169 9.21 -23.97 -5.00
C ARG A 169 10.24 -24.25 -6.12
N LYS A 170 9.94 -23.76 -7.33
CA LYS A 170 10.83 -23.93 -8.50
C LYS A 170 12.21 -23.31 -8.30
N LEU A 171 12.29 -22.24 -7.52
CA LEU A 171 13.52 -21.48 -7.28
C LEU A 171 14.15 -21.78 -5.91
N ASP A 172 13.63 -22.78 -5.18
CA ASP A 172 14.04 -23.13 -3.81
C ASP A 172 14.02 -21.91 -2.85
N LEU A 173 13.00 -21.07 -3.00
CA LEU A 173 12.81 -19.89 -2.15
C LEU A 173 11.78 -20.20 -1.05
N ARG A 174 12.05 -19.70 0.14
CA ARG A 174 11.16 -19.84 1.30
C ARG A 174 10.50 -18.51 1.62
N ARG A 175 9.17 -18.52 1.82
CA ARG A 175 8.42 -17.36 2.28
C ARG A 175 8.90 -16.94 3.67
N ILE A 176 9.03 -15.62 3.88
CA ILE A 176 9.38 -15.02 5.17
C ILE A 176 8.08 -14.60 5.86
N GLY A 177 7.80 -15.20 7.02
CA GLY A 177 6.61 -14.90 7.83
C GLY A 177 5.28 -15.40 7.20
N ASP A 178 4.19 -15.10 7.89
CA ASP A 178 2.83 -15.55 7.53
C ASP A 178 1.95 -14.40 7.00
N PHE A 179 2.54 -13.32 6.56
CA PHE A 179 1.80 -12.19 5.99
C PHE A 179 2.04 -12.07 4.49
N HIS A 180 1.13 -11.38 3.82
CA HIS A 180 1.26 -10.95 2.44
C HIS A 180 0.83 -9.50 2.29
N LYS A 181 1.27 -8.90 1.22
CA LYS A 181 0.89 -7.54 0.86
C LYS A 181 -0.02 -7.55 -0.37
N GLU A 182 -1.06 -6.76 -0.30
CA GLU A 182 -1.96 -6.45 -1.39
C GLU A 182 -1.81 -4.98 -1.77
N ILE A 183 -1.55 -4.69 -3.05
CA ILE A 183 -1.43 -3.32 -3.57
C ILE A 183 -2.60 -3.10 -4.53
N TYR A 184 -3.55 -2.26 -4.12
CA TYR A 184 -4.82 -2.07 -4.83
C TYR A 184 -4.69 -1.05 -5.95
N LEU A 185 -4.49 -1.52 -7.19
CA LEU A 185 -4.32 -0.65 -8.37
C LEU A 185 -5.65 -0.14 -8.93
N SER A 186 -6.76 -0.76 -8.56
CA SER A 186 -8.13 -0.39 -8.94
C SER A 186 -8.89 0.16 -7.74
N ASN A 187 -9.85 1.04 -8.01
CA ASN A 187 -10.81 1.47 -7.01
C ASN A 187 -12.00 0.50 -6.97
N LYS A 188 -12.15 -0.26 -5.87
CA LYS A 188 -13.24 -1.23 -5.65
C LYS A 188 -14.63 -0.66 -5.95
N ASN A 189 -14.87 0.61 -5.62
CA ASN A 189 -16.18 1.24 -5.79
C ASN A 189 -16.47 1.74 -7.23
N ARG A 190 -15.48 1.67 -8.13
CA ARG A 190 -15.57 2.19 -9.51
C ARG A 190 -15.20 1.16 -10.58
N THR A 191 -14.74 0.00 -10.17
CA THR A 191 -14.26 -1.05 -11.06
C THR A 191 -15.04 -2.32 -10.76
N SER A 192 -15.66 -2.92 -11.77
CA SER A 192 -16.33 -4.20 -11.62
C SER A 192 -15.34 -5.29 -11.20
N GLU A 193 -15.82 -6.29 -10.44
CA GLU A 193 -14.97 -7.29 -9.78
C GLU A 193 -14.01 -7.99 -10.75
N GLU A 194 -14.51 -8.41 -11.92
CA GLU A 194 -13.71 -9.10 -12.95
C GLU A 194 -12.58 -8.25 -13.55
N LYS A 195 -12.58 -6.92 -13.32
CA LYS A 195 -11.57 -5.96 -13.80
C LYS A 195 -10.73 -5.38 -12.68
N GLN A 196 -10.98 -5.78 -11.43
CA GLN A 196 -10.15 -5.33 -10.31
C GLN A 196 -8.71 -5.81 -10.48
N LYS A 197 -7.76 -4.98 -10.07
CA LYS A 197 -6.32 -5.22 -10.21
C LYS A 197 -5.64 -5.04 -8.87
N THR A 198 -5.06 -6.12 -8.37
CA THR A 198 -4.32 -6.15 -7.10
C THR A 198 -2.98 -6.81 -7.33
N ILE A 199 -1.88 -6.18 -6.90
CA ILE A 199 -0.61 -6.88 -6.83
C ILE A 199 -0.58 -7.65 -5.51
N LEU A 200 -0.40 -8.97 -5.61
CA LEU A 200 -0.16 -9.84 -4.47
C LEU A 200 1.35 -10.04 -4.33
N ARG A 201 1.89 -9.84 -3.12
CA ARG A 201 3.33 -9.91 -2.85
C ARG A 201 3.60 -10.53 -1.49
N TYR A 202 4.68 -11.31 -1.39
CA TYR A 202 5.29 -11.69 -0.13
C TYR A 202 6.81 -11.80 -0.23
N SER A 203 7.50 -11.56 0.89
CA SER A 203 8.96 -11.63 0.98
C SER A 203 9.44 -13.08 1.01
N VAL A 204 10.64 -13.32 0.45
CA VAL A 204 11.28 -14.65 0.34
C VAL A 204 12.77 -14.58 0.65
N LYS A 205 13.32 -15.72 1.06
CA LYS A 205 14.76 -15.93 1.27
C LYS A 205 15.23 -17.23 0.65
#